data_0715c700527807160bdd4fea4f72b283
#
_entry.id   0715c700527807160bdd4fea4f72b283
#
_cell.length_a   1.000
_cell.length_b   1.000
_cell.length_c   1.000
_cell.angle_alpha   90.00
_cell.angle_beta   90.00
_cell.angle_gamma   90.00
#
_symmetry.space_group_name_H-M   'P 1'
#
loop_
_entity.id
_entity.type
_entity.pdbx_description
1 polymer ?
#
loop_
_entity_poly.entity_id
_entity_poly.type
_entity_poly.pdbx_seq_one_letter_code
_entity_poly.pdbx_strand_id
1 'polypeptide(L)'
;LKKIIVDAGHGPQTAGKRSPDGSLREFTFNEAVAIRLKKLLNAEGITVIFSHENTRDVSLLERITLANKLNVDAFVSIHANAFGTDWNATNGIETYTCLHPSKASVIMATHVQQALQMRTSRKDRGVKKGDFAVLRETTMPAILVECGFMTNKEEANLLKSTSYQQQCAQAVAFGVLCWLA
;
A
#
# COMPACT_ATOMS: atom_id res chain seq x y z
N LEU A 1 -14.58 -17.95 -3.68
CA LEU A 1 -13.24 -17.55 -3.19
C LEU A 1 -13.01 -16.09 -3.55
N LYS A 2 -12.65 -15.27 -2.54
CA LYS A 2 -12.32 -13.86 -2.75
C LYS A 2 -11.00 -13.73 -3.48
N LYS A 3 -10.92 -12.77 -4.41
CA LYS A 3 -9.71 -12.44 -5.16
C LYS A 3 -9.35 -10.98 -4.93
N ILE A 4 -8.10 -10.71 -4.58
CA ILE A 4 -7.61 -9.35 -4.31
C ILE A 4 -6.37 -9.09 -5.14
N ILE A 5 -6.27 -7.91 -5.73
CA ILE A 5 -4.99 -7.40 -6.23
C ILE A 5 -4.24 -6.74 -5.08
N VAL A 6 -3.00 -7.16 -4.90
CA VAL A 6 -2.00 -6.45 -4.11
C VAL A 6 -1.00 -5.83 -5.08
N ASP A 7 -0.88 -4.53 -5.00
CA ASP A 7 -0.06 -3.69 -5.85
C ASP A 7 1.11 -3.11 -5.05
N ALA A 8 2.34 -3.43 -5.42
CA ALA A 8 3.50 -2.67 -4.94
C ALA A 8 3.68 -1.46 -5.87
N GLY A 9 3.50 -0.26 -5.33
CA GLY A 9 3.64 0.96 -6.12
C GLY A 9 5.03 1.09 -6.74
N HIS A 10 5.12 1.76 -7.87
CA HIS A 10 6.36 1.91 -8.67
C HIS A 10 6.88 0.61 -9.25
N GLY A 11 8.16 0.52 -9.54
CA GLY A 11 8.82 -0.64 -10.09
C GLY A 11 10.33 -0.60 -9.90
N PRO A 12 11.04 -1.68 -10.26
CA PRO A 12 12.48 -1.80 -10.00
C PRO A 12 13.32 -0.74 -10.72
N GLN A 13 12.82 -0.20 -11.82
CA GLN A 13 13.52 0.77 -12.68
C GLN A 13 12.95 2.18 -12.59
N THR A 14 11.71 2.35 -12.10
CA THR A 14 11.13 3.68 -11.91
C THR A 14 11.94 4.49 -10.93
N ALA A 15 12.08 5.78 -11.24
CA ALA A 15 12.79 6.71 -10.38
C ALA A 15 12.20 6.76 -8.96
N GLY A 16 10.89 6.57 -8.81
CA GLY A 16 10.15 6.49 -7.55
C GLY A 16 10.62 7.48 -6.48
N LYS A 17 9.93 7.58 -5.41
CA LYS A 17 10.44 8.29 -4.23
C LYS A 17 11.55 7.47 -3.56
N ARG A 18 12.45 8.16 -2.87
CA ARG A 18 13.56 7.55 -2.13
C ARG A 18 13.89 8.39 -0.91
N SER A 19 14.63 7.79 0.02
CA SER A 19 15.24 8.55 1.12
C SER A 19 16.27 9.55 0.58
N PRO A 20 16.49 10.69 1.25
CA PRO A 20 17.45 11.71 0.80
C PRO A 20 18.87 11.19 0.60
N ASP A 21 19.29 10.18 1.37
CA ASP A 21 20.61 9.52 1.24
C ASP A 21 20.62 8.40 0.17
N GLY A 22 19.49 8.15 -0.49
CA GLY A 22 19.34 7.11 -1.50
C GLY A 22 19.37 5.67 -0.98
N SER A 23 19.46 5.46 0.35
CA SER A 23 19.59 4.12 0.95
C SER A 23 18.28 3.30 0.92
N LEU A 24 17.16 3.96 0.71
CA LEU A 24 15.83 3.33 0.59
C LEU A 24 15.14 3.79 -0.68
N ARG A 25 14.76 2.84 -1.54
CA ARG A 25 13.86 3.07 -2.68
C ARG A 25 12.47 2.58 -2.32
N GLU A 26 11.47 3.34 -2.72
CA GLU A 26 10.07 3.07 -2.39
C GLU A 26 9.64 1.66 -2.83
N PHE A 27 9.92 1.27 -4.08
CA PHE A 27 9.54 -0.04 -4.59
C PHE A 27 10.11 -1.19 -3.75
N THR A 28 11.33 -1.08 -3.23
CA THR A 28 11.95 -2.12 -2.38
C THR A 28 11.12 -2.39 -1.12
N PHE A 29 10.62 -1.34 -0.49
CA PHE A 29 9.70 -1.46 0.66
C PHE A 29 8.34 -2.01 0.22
N ASN A 30 7.75 -1.43 -0.82
CA ASN A 30 6.41 -1.78 -1.29
C ASN A 30 6.31 -3.27 -1.64
N GLU A 31 7.30 -3.78 -2.39
CA GLU A 31 7.38 -5.19 -2.77
C GLU A 31 7.58 -6.10 -1.55
N ALA A 32 8.46 -5.72 -0.62
CA ALA A 32 8.70 -6.51 0.58
C ALA A 32 7.44 -6.67 1.45
N VAL A 33 6.62 -5.63 1.55
CA VAL A 33 5.31 -5.69 2.24
C VAL A 33 4.30 -6.48 1.43
N ALA A 34 4.22 -6.27 0.11
CA ALA A 34 3.28 -6.98 -0.76
C ALA A 34 3.47 -8.50 -0.73
N ILE A 35 4.71 -8.98 -0.74
CA ILE A 35 5.05 -10.42 -0.64
C ILE A 35 4.55 -11.01 0.69
N ARG A 36 4.76 -10.29 1.80
CA ARG A 36 4.29 -10.72 3.14
C ARG A 36 2.77 -10.71 3.22
N LEU A 37 2.15 -9.66 2.71
CA LEU A 37 0.69 -9.51 2.67
C LEU A 37 0.03 -10.65 1.87
N LYS A 38 0.59 -11.00 0.71
CA LYS A 38 0.10 -12.15 -0.08
C LYS A 38 0.12 -13.45 0.71
N LYS A 39 1.22 -13.72 1.44
CA LYS A 39 1.32 -14.94 2.27
C LYS A 39 0.24 -14.97 3.34
N LEU A 40 0.00 -13.84 4.01
CA LEU A 40 -0.99 -13.74 5.07
C LEU A 40 -2.41 -13.95 4.53
N LEU A 41 -2.78 -13.26 3.46
CA LEU A 41 -4.12 -13.36 2.87
C LEU A 41 -4.37 -14.73 2.23
N ASN A 42 -3.36 -15.32 1.58
CA ASN A 42 -3.50 -16.68 1.03
C ASN A 42 -3.72 -17.73 2.14
N ALA A 43 -3.11 -17.57 3.31
CA ALA A 43 -3.34 -18.45 4.46
C ALA A 43 -4.80 -18.40 4.97
N GLU A 44 -5.48 -17.29 4.75
CA GLU A 44 -6.91 -17.08 5.07
C GLU A 44 -7.84 -17.46 3.89
N GLY A 45 -7.34 -18.16 2.87
CA GLY A 45 -8.13 -18.63 1.73
C GLY A 45 -8.45 -17.56 0.68
N ILE A 46 -7.81 -16.39 0.72
CA ILE A 46 -7.99 -15.32 -0.25
C ILE A 46 -6.96 -15.46 -1.37
N THR A 47 -7.40 -15.48 -2.61
CA THR A 47 -6.49 -15.51 -3.75
C THR A 47 -5.90 -14.12 -3.99
N VAL A 48 -4.58 -13.99 -3.86
CA VAL A 48 -3.86 -12.73 -4.11
C VAL A 48 -3.11 -12.77 -5.43
N ILE A 49 -3.37 -11.78 -6.27
CA ILE A 49 -2.71 -11.56 -7.55
C ILE A 49 -1.91 -10.26 -7.45
N PHE A 50 -0.65 -10.27 -7.91
CA PHE A 50 0.15 -9.06 -8.02
C PHE A 50 -0.15 -8.33 -9.33
N SER A 51 -0.24 -6.99 -9.27
CA SER A 51 -0.30 -6.13 -10.46
C SER A 51 1.07 -5.61 -10.88
N HIS A 52 2.11 -5.90 -10.09
CA HIS A 52 3.49 -5.51 -10.34
C HIS A 52 4.37 -6.73 -10.65
N GLU A 53 5.55 -6.44 -11.18
CA GLU A 53 6.62 -7.41 -11.41
C GLU A 53 7.92 -6.88 -10.80
N ASN A 54 8.84 -7.79 -10.43
CA ASN A 54 10.13 -7.41 -9.87
C ASN A 54 11.24 -7.30 -10.94
N THR A 55 10.96 -7.67 -12.17
CA THR A 55 11.93 -7.67 -13.28
C THR A 55 11.76 -6.48 -14.21
N ARG A 56 10.58 -5.85 -14.22
CA ARG A 56 10.29 -4.68 -15.06
C ARG A 56 9.31 -3.74 -14.35
N ASP A 57 9.28 -2.52 -14.82
CA ASP A 57 8.22 -1.58 -14.44
C ASP A 57 6.91 -1.94 -15.14
N VAL A 58 5.83 -1.99 -14.38
CA VAL A 58 4.46 -2.16 -14.87
C VAL A 58 3.77 -0.82 -14.81
N SER A 59 3.24 -0.36 -15.95
CA SER A 59 2.56 0.93 -16.05
C SER A 59 1.26 0.97 -15.24
N LEU A 60 0.78 2.16 -14.89
CA LEU A 60 -0.51 2.33 -14.21
C LEU A 60 -1.66 1.74 -15.03
N LEU A 61 -1.63 1.93 -16.36
CA LEU A 61 -2.64 1.37 -17.25
C LEU A 61 -2.66 -0.16 -17.24
N GLU A 62 -1.50 -0.82 -17.23
CA GLU A 62 -1.43 -2.28 -17.14
C GLU A 62 -2.02 -2.79 -15.82
N ARG A 63 -1.70 -2.12 -14.68
CA ARG A 63 -2.22 -2.47 -13.34
C ARG A 63 -3.75 -2.35 -13.30
N ILE A 64 -4.29 -1.24 -13.80
CA ILE A 64 -5.73 -0.97 -13.86
C ILE A 64 -6.44 -1.97 -14.78
N THR A 65 -5.88 -2.19 -15.98
CA THR A 65 -6.44 -3.13 -16.95
C THR A 65 -6.49 -4.55 -16.40
N LEU A 66 -5.43 -5.00 -15.73
CA LEU A 66 -5.39 -6.31 -15.09
C LEU A 66 -6.49 -6.44 -14.01
N ALA A 67 -6.59 -5.45 -13.11
CA ALA A 67 -7.58 -5.46 -12.04
C ALA A 67 -9.01 -5.54 -12.58
N ASN A 68 -9.35 -4.68 -13.54
CA ASN A 68 -10.67 -4.61 -14.13
C ASN A 68 -11.01 -5.87 -14.95
N LYS A 69 -10.05 -6.40 -15.72
CA LYS A 69 -10.22 -7.63 -16.50
C LYS A 69 -10.48 -8.85 -15.62
N LEU A 70 -9.79 -8.96 -14.48
CA LEU A 70 -9.93 -10.10 -13.57
C LEU A 70 -11.17 -10.00 -12.67
N ASN A 71 -11.85 -8.86 -12.66
CA ASN A 71 -13.02 -8.57 -11.82
C ASN A 71 -12.77 -9.01 -10.37
N VAL A 72 -11.71 -8.50 -9.76
CA VAL A 72 -11.32 -8.82 -8.40
C VAL A 72 -12.21 -8.12 -7.37
N ASP A 73 -12.25 -8.64 -6.14
CA ASP A 73 -13.11 -8.08 -5.07
C ASP A 73 -12.53 -6.79 -4.46
N ALA A 74 -11.20 -6.61 -4.49
CA ALA A 74 -10.54 -5.39 -4.00
C ALA A 74 -9.18 -5.16 -4.66
N PHE A 75 -8.74 -3.89 -4.64
CA PHE A 75 -7.41 -3.44 -5.04
C PHE A 75 -6.72 -2.74 -3.87
N VAL A 76 -5.55 -3.22 -3.47
CA VAL A 76 -4.77 -2.69 -2.34
C VAL A 76 -3.38 -2.34 -2.81
N SER A 77 -3.07 -1.05 -2.90
CA SER A 77 -1.76 -0.53 -3.29
C SER A 77 -0.92 -0.17 -2.07
N ILE A 78 0.33 -0.63 -2.04
CA ILE A 78 1.29 -0.42 -0.94
C ILE A 78 2.34 0.59 -1.37
N HIS A 79 2.56 1.60 -0.53
CA HIS A 79 3.48 2.71 -0.75
C HIS A 79 4.25 3.10 0.52
N ALA A 80 5.34 3.83 0.32
CA ALA A 80 6.04 4.59 1.35
C ALA A 80 6.18 6.05 0.89
N ASN A 81 5.68 6.96 1.70
CA ASN A 81 5.55 8.38 1.38
C ASN A 81 6.88 9.13 1.39
N ALA A 82 6.90 10.32 0.84
CA ALA A 82 7.98 11.28 0.97
C ALA A 82 7.42 12.70 0.89
N PHE A 83 7.99 13.61 1.69
CA PHE A 83 7.68 15.03 1.65
C PHE A 83 8.94 15.84 1.35
N GLY A 84 8.96 16.52 0.20
CA GLY A 84 10.17 17.18 -0.27
C GLY A 84 11.29 16.21 -0.68
N THR A 85 12.53 16.70 -0.71
CA THR A 85 13.72 15.95 -1.16
C THR A 85 14.75 15.75 -0.06
N ASP A 86 14.66 16.54 1.02
CA ASP A 86 15.61 16.52 2.14
C ASP A 86 15.00 15.90 3.39
N TRP A 87 15.85 15.55 4.36
CA TRP A 87 15.42 15.09 5.67
C TRP A 87 14.56 16.13 6.38
N ASN A 88 13.40 15.69 6.89
CA ASN A 88 12.49 16.55 7.61
C ASN A 88 11.71 15.80 8.70
N ALA A 89 10.88 16.54 9.45
CA ALA A 89 10.12 15.98 10.58
C ALA A 89 8.77 15.39 10.20
N THR A 90 8.37 15.44 8.91
CA THR A 90 7.10 14.86 8.45
C THR A 90 7.10 13.35 8.68
N ASN A 91 6.06 12.83 9.32
CA ASN A 91 5.98 11.42 9.70
C ASN A 91 4.53 10.94 9.81
N GLY A 92 4.35 9.63 9.87
CA GLY A 92 3.08 8.97 10.13
C GLY A 92 2.59 8.12 8.96
N ILE A 93 1.44 7.52 9.17
CA ILE A 93 0.77 6.60 8.26
C ILE A 93 -0.55 7.20 7.78
N GLU A 94 -0.90 6.94 6.53
CA GLU A 94 -2.16 7.42 5.95
C GLU A 94 -2.69 6.44 4.90
N THR A 95 -4.01 6.35 4.76
CA THR A 95 -4.64 5.50 3.74
C THR A 95 -5.51 6.36 2.83
N TYR A 96 -5.33 6.21 1.53
CA TYR A 96 -6.07 6.98 0.52
C TYR A 96 -7.18 6.17 -0.12
N THR A 97 -8.29 6.86 -0.38
CA THR A 97 -9.32 6.49 -1.35
C THR A 97 -9.29 7.48 -2.52
N CYS A 98 -9.99 7.18 -3.62
CA CYS A 98 -10.17 8.18 -4.69
C CYS A 98 -11.01 9.39 -4.20
N LEU A 99 -11.14 10.42 -5.05
CA LEU A 99 -11.88 11.65 -4.70
C LEU A 99 -13.37 11.38 -4.44
N HIS A 100 -13.96 10.44 -5.18
CA HIS A 100 -15.37 10.01 -5.06
C HIS A 100 -15.45 8.51 -4.77
N PRO A 101 -15.06 8.08 -3.54
CA PRO A 101 -14.94 6.66 -3.22
C PRO A 101 -16.30 5.98 -3.06
N SER A 102 -16.33 4.69 -3.36
CA SER A 102 -17.43 3.84 -2.92
C SER A 102 -17.47 3.74 -1.39
N LYS A 103 -18.64 3.47 -0.83
CA LYS A 103 -18.77 3.21 0.62
C LYS A 103 -17.85 2.04 1.05
N ALA A 104 -17.72 1.01 0.23
CA ALA A 104 -16.86 -0.14 0.50
C ALA A 104 -15.37 0.25 0.58
N SER A 105 -14.88 1.14 -0.32
CA SER A 105 -13.50 1.67 -0.25
C SER A 105 -13.25 2.43 1.05
N VAL A 106 -14.20 3.25 1.49
CA VAL A 106 -14.07 4.03 2.74
C VAL A 106 -14.01 3.10 3.95
N ILE A 107 -14.87 2.07 4.01
CA ILE A 107 -14.88 1.10 5.11
C ILE A 107 -13.54 0.34 5.14
N MET A 108 -13.09 -0.18 3.99
CA MET A 108 -11.81 -0.89 3.89
C MET A 108 -10.64 0.01 4.32
N ALA A 109 -10.57 1.25 3.84
CA ALA A 109 -9.53 2.21 4.23
C ALA A 109 -9.53 2.48 5.73
N THR A 110 -10.71 2.60 6.34
CA THR A 110 -10.86 2.84 7.79
C THR A 110 -10.30 1.67 8.60
N HIS A 111 -10.68 0.43 8.26
CA HIS A 111 -10.17 -0.76 8.96
C HIS A 111 -8.64 -0.91 8.81
N VAL A 112 -8.11 -0.67 7.61
CA VAL A 112 -6.67 -0.74 7.35
C VAL A 112 -5.93 0.35 8.12
N GLN A 113 -6.40 1.59 8.10
CA GLN A 113 -5.78 2.71 8.81
C GLN A 113 -5.73 2.48 10.33
N GLN A 114 -6.83 2.03 10.92
CA GLN A 114 -6.90 1.70 12.34
C GLN A 114 -5.93 0.56 12.71
N ALA A 115 -5.90 -0.50 11.91
CA ALA A 115 -4.98 -1.62 12.13
C ALA A 115 -3.51 -1.20 12.03
N LEU A 116 -3.16 -0.34 11.08
CA LEU A 116 -1.82 0.23 10.95
C LEU A 116 -1.42 1.03 12.18
N GLN A 117 -2.29 1.93 12.63
CA GLN A 117 -2.04 2.76 13.81
C GLN A 117 -1.83 1.89 15.06
N MET A 118 -2.66 0.88 15.26
CA MET A 118 -2.57 -0.03 16.41
C MET A 118 -1.27 -0.87 16.40
N ARG A 119 -0.84 -1.37 15.22
CA ARG A 119 0.33 -2.26 15.13
C ARG A 119 1.66 -1.53 15.05
N THR A 120 1.69 -0.38 14.39
CA THR A 120 2.94 0.35 14.17
C THR A 120 3.21 1.44 15.19
N SER A 121 2.19 1.86 15.94
CA SER A 121 2.22 3.01 16.85
C SER A 121 2.75 4.28 16.18
N ARG A 122 2.65 4.37 14.85
CA ARG A 122 3.02 5.58 14.11
C ARG A 122 1.91 6.62 14.19
N LYS A 123 2.28 7.88 13.98
CA LYS A 123 1.32 8.99 13.96
C LYS A 123 0.21 8.69 12.96
N ASP A 124 -1.02 8.69 13.42
CA ASP A 124 -2.20 8.54 12.59
C ASP A 124 -2.48 9.84 11.83
N ARG A 125 -2.40 9.79 10.50
CA ARG A 125 -2.75 10.91 9.61
C ARG A 125 -4.14 10.73 8.99
N GLY A 126 -4.81 9.62 9.31
CA GLY A 126 -6.18 9.31 8.92
C GLY A 126 -6.36 8.80 7.50
N VAL A 127 -7.62 8.57 7.17
CA VAL A 127 -8.06 8.25 5.80
C VAL A 127 -8.23 9.55 5.02
N LYS A 128 -7.67 9.59 3.82
CA LYS A 128 -7.65 10.75 2.95
C LYS A 128 -8.22 10.44 1.57
N LYS A 129 -8.53 11.49 0.83
CA LYS A 129 -8.88 11.39 -0.59
C LYS A 129 -7.71 11.87 -1.44
N GLY A 130 -7.44 11.16 -2.54
CA GLY A 130 -6.38 11.51 -3.47
C GLY A 130 -6.72 11.15 -4.92
N ASP A 131 -6.16 11.91 -5.86
CA ASP A 131 -6.34 11.65 -7.28
C ASP A 131 -5.26 10.70 -7.81
N PHE A 132 -5.38 9.44 -7.40
CA PHE A 132 -4.51 8.36 -7.88
C PHE A 132 -5.22 7.53 -8.96
N ALA A 133 -4.59 7.38 -10.12
CA ALA A 133 -5.18 6.67 -11.27
C ALA A 133 -5.64 5.24 -10.89
N VAL A 134 -4.83 4.50 -10.14
CA VAL A 134 -5.16 3.12 -9.70
C VAL A 134 -6.35 3.05 -8.76
N LEU A 135 -6.73 4.16 -8.12
CA LEU A 135 -7.92 4.25 -7.28
C LEU A 135 -9.13 4.79 -8.04
N ARG A 136 -8.90 5.68 -9.02
CA ARG A 136 -9.95 6.34 -9.79
C ARG A 136 -10.50 5.46 -10.90
N GLU A 137 -9.62 4.70 -11.58
CA GLU A 137 -9.95 3.98 -12.81
C GLU A 137 -10.18 2.47 -12.61
N THR A 138 -10.01 1.98 -11.39
CA THR A 138 -10.40 0.61 -11.02
C THR A 138 -11.88 0.57 -10.63
N THR A 139 -12.57 -0.52 -11.01
CA THR A 139 -14.03 -0.65 -10.84
C THR A 139 -14.45 -1.26 -9.50
N MET A 140 -13.52 -1.88 -8.79
CA MET A 140 -13.73 -2.48 -7.47
C MET A 140 -13.34 -1.52 -6.35
N PRO A 141 -13.71 -1.81 -5.08
CA PRO A 141 -13.16 -1.10 -3.93
C PRO A 141 -11.64 -1.07 -3.95
N ALA A 142 -11.07 0.13 -3.83
CA ALA A 142 -9.63 0.36 -3.98
C ALA A 142 -9.10 1.32 -2.91
N ILE A 143 -7.93 1.00 -2.36
CA ILE A 143 -7.19 1.82 -1.40
C ILE A 143 -5.70 1.87 -1.73
N LEU A 144 -5.04 2.95 -1.29
CA LEU A 144 -3.58 3.12 -1.35
C LEU A 144 -3.08 3.43 0.06
N VAL A 145 -2.11 2.67 0.52
CA VAL A 145 -1.63 2.66 1.90
C VAL A 145 -0.21 3.21 1.95
N GLU A 146 -0.04 4.32 2.66
CA GLU A 146 1.25 4.96 2.91
C GLU A 146 1.76 4.57 4.31
N CYS A 147 2.79 3.75 4.34
CA CYS A 147 3.27 3.10 5.55
C CYS A 147 4.32 3.91 6.33
N GLY A 148 4.57 5.15 5.98
CA GLY A 148 5.56 6.03 6.63
C GLY A 148 6.31 6.88 5.61
N PHE A 149 7.10 7.84 6.09
CA PHE A 149 7.82 8.81 5.25
C PHE A 149 9.30 8.47 5.12
N MET A 150 9.73 8.22 3.89
CA MET A 150 11.16 7.97 3.58
C MET A 150 12.06 9.19 3.83
N THR A 151 11.48 10.39 3.91
CA THR A 151 12.19 11.65 4.22
C THR A 151 12.29 11.95 5.72
N ASN A 152 11.75 11.07 6.57
CA ASN A 152 11.96 11.10 8.01
C ASN A 152 13.00 10.03 8.40
N LYS A 153 14.09 10.43 9.11
CA LYS A 153 15.20 9.51 9.43
C LYS A 153 14.77 8.30 10.25
N GLU A 154 13.90 8.50 11.24
CA GLU A 154 13.39 7.42 12.06
C GLU A 154 12.54 6.45 11.22
N GLU A 155 11.57 6.97 10.45
CA GLU A 155 10.70 6.15 9.62
C GLU A 155 11.44 5.48 8.47
N ALA A 156 12.44 6.13 7.85
CA ALA A 156 13.28 5.51 6.83
C ALA A 156 14.03 4.28 7.38
N ASN A 157 14.49 4.32 8.63
CA ASN A 157 15.11 3.16 9.28
C ASN A 157 14.09 2.06 9.58
N LEU A 158 12.88 2.41 10.01
CA LEU A 158 11.79 1.46 10.20
C LEU A 158 11.42 0.78 8.88
N LEU A 159 11.17 1.55 7.82
CA LEU A 159 10.81 1.04 6.49
C LEU A 159 11.84 0.05 5.92
N LYS A 160 13.12 0.21 6.26
CA LYS A 160 14.18 -0.76 5.90
C LYS A 160 14.15 -2.03 6.73
N SER A 161 13.53 -2.02 7.91
CA SER A 161 13.54 -3.17 8.81
C SER A 161 12.50 -4.23 8.44
N THR A 162 12.91 -5.48 8.47
CA THR A 162 12.03 -6.64 8.23
C THR A 162 10.87 -6.69 9.22
N SER A 163 11.12 -6.32 10.48
CA SER A 163 10.09 -6.29 11.52
C SER A 163 8.97 -5.31 11.20
N TYR A 164 9.31 -4.07 10.78
CA TYR A 164 8.30 -3.08 10.43
C TYR A 164 7.52 -3.45 9.17
N GLN A 165 8.21 -3.98 8.15
CA GLN A 165 7.55 -4.51 6.95
C GLN A 165 6.54 -5.60 7.28
N GLN A 166 6.88 -6.49 8.23
CA GLN A 166 5.96 -7.53 8.71
C GLN A 166 4.77 -6.92 9.47
N GLN A 167 4.99 -5.93 10.33
CA GLN A 167 3.92 -5.22 11.04
C GLN A 167 2.94 -4.54 10.06
N CYS A 168 3.45 -3.85 9.04
CA CYS A 168 2.63 -3.24 8.00
C CYS A 168 1.79 -4.29 7.25
N ALA A 169 2.40 -5.39 6.82
CA ALA A 169 1.69 -6.46 6.13
C ALA A 169 0.59 -7.09 7.00
N GLN A 170 0.87 -7.35 8.27
CA GLN A 170 -0.11 -7.89 9.22
C GLN A 170 -1.26 -6.92 9.48
N ALA A 171 -0.96 -5.61 9.58
CA ALA A 171 -1.99 -4.59 9.76
C ALA A 171 -2.93 -4.51 8.54
N VAL A 172 -2.35 -4.45 7.33
CA VAL A 172 -3.15 -4.41 6.09
C VAL A 172 -3.97 -5.68 5.93
N ALA A 173 -3.38 -6.87 6.18
CA ALA A 173 -4.11 -8.14 6.13
C ALA A 173 -5.29 -8.13 7.09
N PHE A 174 -5.08 -7.76 8.34
CA PHE A 174 -6.14 -7.70 9.35
C PHE A 174 -7.25 -6.74 8.96
N GLY A 175 -6.90 -5.51 8.51
CA GLY A 175 -7.90 -4.53 8.08
C GLY A 175 -8.73 -4.99 6.88
N VAL A 176 -8.10 -5.67 5.91
CA VAL A 176 -8.79 -6.27 4.76
C VAL A 176 -9.72 -7.40 5.20
N LEU A 177 -9.27 -8.27 6.10
CA LEU A 177 -10.09 -9.38 6.63
C LEU A 177 -11.31 -8.85 7.41
N CYS A 178 -11.14 -7.82 8.23
CA CYS A 178 -12.26 -7.17 8.93
C CYS A 178 -13.27 -6.56 7.94
N TRP A 179 -12.80 -6.03 6.82
CA TRP A 179 -13.68 -5.49 5.78
C TRP A 179 -14.46 -6.58 5.03
N LEU A 180 -13.87 -7.78 4.87
CA LEU A 180 -14.49 -8.91 4.16
C LEU A 180 -15.50 -9.68 5.03
N ALA A 181 -15.41 -9.56 6.37
CA ALA A 181 -16.31 -10.23 7.31
C ALA A 181 -17.71 -9.60 7.33
#